data_55c537e8e002c0dc0b57464daf1908d6
#
_entry.id   55c537e8e002c0dc0b57464daf1908d6
#
_cell.length_a   1.000
_cell.length_b   1.000
_cell.length_c   1.000
_cell.angle_alpha   90.00
_cell.angle_beta   90.00
_cell.angle_gamma   90.00
#
_symmetry.space_group_name_H-M   'P 1'
#
loop_
_entity.id
_entity.type
_entity.pdbx_description
1 polymer ?
#
loop_
_entity_poly.entity_id
_entity_poly.type
_entity_poly.pdbx_seq_one_letter_code
_entity_poly.pdbx_strand_id
1 'polypeptide(L)'
;MGKNLKGKELGKGITQRKNGVYHGRYVDRFGTRRSVYGTTVKEVKAKLAEAELNEQKLSNIVDEKITLDEWYEKWMRVYKEPVVRLSTKTTYNSMYRRLISPVFGKTRLVNITKLMITDLVNNMSKKGYQYESLNKVKVLLIDMLNRAMEDQFLIRNPAKGVRLPKNKPQNEIKALSKEDQTDFFECAAGTFYNNMFVVAVNTGLRPGELYALTEEDIDWKNNVIHVNRTLLYQKLEGDECKTFHLGPPKTETSIRTVPINSYCRKALEKQIIQHKIVMAKTCRKNLEFPDFLFTTKLGTPLNAQLYCDAIERIVQ
;
A
#
# COMPACT_ATOMS: atom_id res chain seq x y z
N MET A 1 2.33 37.06 -43.34
CA MET A 1 2.86 35.70 -43.22
C MET A 1 4.35 35.75 -42.95
N GLY A 2 4.91 34.78 -42.21
CA GLY A 2 6.36 34.75 -42.00
C GLY A 2 7.09 34.28 -43.23
N LYS A 3 8.27 34.85 -43.49
CA LYS A 3 9.11 34.55 -44.66
C LYS A 3 10.45 33.98 -44.22
N ASN A 4 11.08 33.18 -45.09
CA ASN A 4 12.46 32.74 -44.91
C ASN A 4 13.46 33.84 -45.35
N LEU A 5 14.76 33.60 -45.15
CA LEU A 5 15.82 34.55 -45.52
C LEU A 5 15.88 34.80 -47.06
N LYS A 6 15.25 33.95 -47.89
CA LYS A 6 15.14 34.07 -49.35
C LYS A 6 13.78 34.63 -49.80
N GLY A 7 12.94 35.16 -48.86
CA GLY A 7 11.65 35.76 -49.16
C GLY A 7 10.48 34.78 -49.39
N LYS A 8 10.69 33.47 -49.33
CA LYS A 8 9.65 32.45 -49.51
C LYS A 8 8.74 32.37 -48.28
N GLU A 9 7.45 32.27 -48.46
CA GLU A 9 6.45 32.13 -47.36
C GLU A 9 6.56 30.77 -46.66
N LEU A 10 6.52 30.83 -45.31
CA LEU A 10 6.70 29.66 -44.43
C LEU A 10 5.39 29.21 -43.74
N GLY A 11 4.35 30.04 -43.84
CA GLY A 11 3.10 29.85 -43.12
C GLY A 11 2.93 30.79 -41.91
N LYS A 12 1.73 30.80 -41.32
CA LYS A 12 1.37 31.66 -40.20
C LYS A 12 2.21 31.34 -38.96
N GLY A 13 2.81 32.35 -38.35
CA GLY A 13 3.56 32.21 -37.08
C GLY A 13 4.99 31.65 -37.23
N ILE A 14 5.46 31.29 -38.42
CA ILE A 14 6.81 30.72 -38.65
C ILE A 14 7.71 31.73 -39.36
N THR A 15 8.92 31.94 -38.82
CA THR A 15 9.95 32.79 -39.40
C THR A 15 11.31 32.09 -39.39
N GLN A 16 12.23 32.48 -40.25
CA GLN A 16 13.62 32.03 -40.20
C GLN A 16 14.51 33.13 -39.58
N ARG A 17 15.33 32.75 -38.62
CA ARG A 17 16.31 33.64 -37.98
C ARG A 17 17.58 33.75 -38.88
N LYS A 18 18.38 34.80 -38.65
CA LYS A 18 19.65 35.02 -39.37
C LYS A 18 20.63 33.84 -39.25
N ASN A 19 20.58 33.09 -38.17
CA ASN A 19 21.39 31.88 -37.96
C ASN A 19 20.85 30.62 -38.63
N GLY A 20 19.85 30.73 -39.52
CA GLY A 20 19.28 29.62 -40.27
C GLY A 20 18.19 28.83 -39.54
N VAL A 21 18.03 28.99 -38.24
CA VAL A 21 17.04 28.25 -37.42
C VAL A 21 15.63 28.79 -37.69
N TYR A 22 14.69 27.88 -37.86
CA TYR A 22 13.27 28.23 -37.98
C TYR A 22 12.65 28.42 -36.59
N HIS A 23 11.77 29.41 -36.49
CA HIS A 23 11.15 29.84 -35.26
C HIS A 23 9.63 29.91 -35.43
N GLY A 24 8.89 29.13 -34.69
CA GLY A 24 7.43 29.15 -34.63
C GLY A 24 6.91 29.81 -33.37
N ARG A 25 5.81 30.57 -33.46
CA ARG A 25 5.16 31.24 -32.31
C ARG A 25 3.71 30.78 -32.19
N TYR A 26 3.31 30.49 -30.99
CA TYR A 26 1.91 30.26 -30.61
C TYR A 26 1.57 31.04 -29.33
N VAL A 27 0.29 31.15 -29.04
CA VAL A 27 -0.20 31.77 -27.79
C VAL A 27 -0.68 30.64 -26.91
N ASP A 28 -0.17 30.57 -25.68
CA ASP A 28 -0.66 29.63 -24.69
C ASP A 28 -2.03 30.08 -24.14
N ARG A 29 -2.69 29.20 -23.41
CA ARG A 29 -4.02 29.46 -22.79
C ARG A 29 -4.06 30.66 -21.82
N PHE A 30 -2.92 31.15 -21.37
CA PHE A 30 -2.81 32.34 -20.51
C PHE A 30 -2.62 33.62 -21.30
N GLY A 31 -2.68 33.56 -22.64
CA GLY A 31 -2.43 34.68 -23.52
C GLY A 31 -0.94 35.01 -23.71
N THR A 32 -0.04 34.17 -23.15
CA THR A 32 1.39 34.38 -23.27
C THR A 32 1.94 33.83 -24.57
N ARG A 33 2.76 34.61 -25.25
CA ARG A 33 3.42 34.17 -26.49
C ARG A 33 4.57 33.22 -26.19
N ARG A 34 4.48 31.99 -26.70
CA ARG A 34 5.50 30.95 -26.62
C ARG A 34 6.18 30.71 -27.96
N SER A 35 7.34 30.12 -27.92
CA SER A 35 8.15 29.87 -29.11
C SER A 35 8.68 28.45 -29.16
N VAL A 36 8.66 27.88 -30.37
CA VAL A 36 9.31 26.59 -30.67
C VAL A 36 10.39 26.81 -31.75
N TYR A 37 11.42 26.00 -31.75
CA TYR A 37 12.56 26.10 -32.66
C TYR A 37 12.82 24.77 -33.33
N GLY A 38 13.33 24.81 -34.57
CA GLY A 38 13.71 23.63 -35.34
C GLY A 38 14.66 23.97 -36.46
N THR A 39 15.32 22.96 -36.99
CA THR A 39 16.26 23.07 -38.10
C THR A 39 15.54 23.05 -39.46
N THR A 40 14.32 22.54 -39.50
CA THR A 40 13.48 22.49 -40.69
C THR A 40 12.08 23.07 -40.44
N VAL A 41 11.43 23.54 -41.52
CA VAL A 41 10.05 24.01 -41.47
C VAL A 41 9.07 22.88 -41.03
N LYS A 42 9.33 21.64 -41.47
CA LYS A 42 8.51 20.47 -41.13
C LYS A 42 8.56 20.19 -39.64
N GLU A 43 9.75 20.27 -39.05
CA GLU A 43 9.96 20.09 -37.61
C GLU A 43 9.23 21.15 -36.77
N VAL A 44 9.32 22.43 -37.18
CA VAL A 44 8.65 23.54 -36.48
C VAL A 44 7.13 23.44 -36.60
N LYS A 45 6.61 23.03 -37.77
CA LYS A 45 5.18 22.77 -37.95
C LYS A 45 4.68 21.63 -37.04
N ALA A 46 5.42 20.54 -36.94
CA ALA A 46 5.08 19.42 -36.06
C ALA A 46 5.08 19.85 -34.62
N LYS A 47 6.11 20.58 -34.15
CA LYS A 47 6.20 21.11 -32.78
C LYS A 47 5.11 22.13 -32.45
N LEU A 48 4.69 22.97 -33.43
CA LEU A 48 3.58 23.90 -33.25
C LEU A 48 2.25 23.14 -33.10
N ALA A 49 1.99 22.17 -34.01
CA ALA A 49 0.78 21.37 -33.93
C ALA A 49 0.69 20.57 -32.65
N GLU A 50 1.82 20.01 -32.18
CA GLU A 50 1.89 19.33 -30.88
C GLU A 50 1.62 20.29 -29.70
N ALA A 51 2.21 21.50 -29.75
CA ALA A 51 2.00 22.51 -28.71
C ALA A 51 0.55 23.00 -28.70
N GLU A 52 -0.08 23.28 -29.84
CA GLU A 52 -1.48 23.68 -29.96
C GLU A 52 -2.43 22.58 -29.48
N LEU A 53 -2.14 21.31 -29.83
CA LEU A 53 -2.93 20.17 -29.36
C LEU A 53 -2.81 20.00 -27.83
N ASN A 54 -1.63 20.21 -27.27
CA ASN A 54 -1.42 20.17 -25.83
C ASN A 54 -2.15 21.31 -25.12
N GLU A 55 -2.16 22.54 -25.67
CA GLU A 55 -2.91 23.67 -25.13
C GLU A 55 -4.43 23.40 -25.18
N GLN A 56 -4.96 22.82 -26.25
CA GLN A 56 -6.35 22.40 -26.34
C GLN A 56 -6.70 21.34 -25.30
N LYS A 57 -5.83 20.34 -25.10
CA LYS A 57 -6.04 19.33 -24.04
C LYS A 57 -5.99 19.95 -22.65
N LEU A 58 -5.12 20.95 -22.44
CA LEU A 58 -5.03 21.70 -21.18
C LEU A 58 -6.25 22.58 -20.93
N SER A 59 -6.88 23.13 -21.97
CA SER A 59 -8.12 23.91 -21.83
C SER A 59 -9.32 23.07 -21.35
N ASN A 60 -9.26 21.76 -21.49
CA ASN A 60 -10.26 20.81 -21.01
C ASN A 60 -10.03 20.33 -19.58
N ILE A 61 -8.98 20.84 -18.89
CA ILE A 61 -8.75 20.50 -17.48
C ILE A 61 -9.86 21.12 -16.62
N VAL A 62 -10.54 20.29 -15.83
CA VAL A 62 -11.70 20.68 -14.99
C VAL A 62 -11.31 21.72 -13.94
N ASP A 63 -10.15 21.55 -13.30
CA ASP A 63 -9.64 22.49 -12.29
C ASP A 63 -8.11 22.47 -12.23
N GLU A 64 -7.50 23.55 -12.72
CA GLU A 64 -6.04 23.68 -12.74
C GLU A 64 -5.43 24.12 -11.40
N LYS A 65 -6.26 24.62 -10.49
CA LYS A 65 -5.81 25.15 -9.20
C LYS A 65 -5.78 24.09 -8.12
N ILE A 66 -6.49 22.96 -8.33
CA ILE A 66 -6.58 21.89 -7.35
C ILE A 66 -5.18 21.40 -6.94
N THR A 67 -4.96 21.32 -5.64
CA THR A 67 -3.73 20.78 -5.06
C THR A 67 -3.78 19.27 -4.95
N LEU A 68 -2.62 18.63 -4.72
CA LEU A 68 -2.57 17.18 -4.51
C LEU A 68 -3.35 16.76 -3.25
N ASP A 69 -3.30 17.57 -2.17
CA ASP A 69 -4.05 17.28 -0.94
C ASP A 69 -5.57 17.32 -1.20
N GLU A 70 -6.07 18.35 -1.87
CA GLU A 70 -7.49 18.46 -2.22
C GLU A 70 -7.95 17.33 -3.16
N TRP A 71 -7.09 16.94 -4.10
CA TRP A 71 -7.37 15.80 -4.98
C TRP A 71 -7.37 14.49 -4.20
N TYR A 72 -6.41 14.28 -3.30
CA TYR A 72 -6.35 13.09 -2.46
C TYR A 72 -7.64 12.89 -1.64
N GLU A 73 -8.11 13.93 -0.97
CA GLU A 73 -9.36 13.89 -0.19
C GLU A 73 -10.58 13.57 -1.09
N LYS A 74 -10.65 14.18 -2.28
CA LYS A 74 -11.69 13.92 -3.26
C LYS A 74 -11.64 12.48 -3.76
N TRP A 75 -10.47 11.99 -4.13
CA TRP A 75 -10.22 10.63 -4.60
C TRP A 75 -10.53 9.59 -3.52
N MET A 76 -10.12 9.81 -2.28
CA MET A 76 -10.44 8.92 -1.18
C MET A 76 -11.94 8.81 -0.98
N ARG A 77 -12.63 9.93 -0.82
CA ARG A 77 -14.08 9.97 -0.55
C ARG A 77 -14.90 9.34 -1.66
N VAL A 78 -14.58 9.64 -2.92
CA VAL A 78 -15.41 9.22 -4.06
C VAL A 78 -15.08 7.82 -4.55
N TYR A 79 -13.79 7.46 -4.61
CA TYR A 79 -13.36 6.23 -5.30
C TYR A 79 -12.88 5.13 -4.37
N LYS A 80 -12.41 5.46 -3.16
CA LYS A 80 -11.82 4.46 -2.28
C LYS A 80 -12.71 4.09 -1.11
N GLU A 81 -13.25 5.04 -0.37
CA GLU A 81 -14.11 4.76 0.78
C GLU A 81 -15.25 3.79 0.50
N PRO A 82 -15.95 3.86 -0.65
CA PRO A 82 -17.05 2.94 -0.94
C PRO A 82 -16.62 1.49 -1.19
N VAL A 83 -15.33 1.25 -1.53
CA VAL A 83 -14.87 -0.06 -2.03
C VAL A 83 -13.74 -0.69 -1.23
N VAL A 84 -13.02 0.09 -0.41
CA VAL A 84 -11.90 -0.44 0.37
C VAL A 84 -12.29 -0.66 1.83
N ARG A 85 -11.66 -1.65 2.46
CA ARG A 85 -11.82 -1.87 3.91
C ARG A 85 -11.23 -0.72 4.71
N LEU A 86 -11.75 -0.48 5.91
CA LEU A 86 -11.29 0.57 6.82
C LEU A 86 -9.77 0.47 7.11
N SER A 87 -9.22 -0.74 7.23
CA SER A 87 -7.78 -0.96 7.41
C SER A 87 -6.94 -0.49 6.20
N THR A 88 -7.47 -0.66 4.99
CA THR A 88 -6.82 -0.18 3.76
C THR A 88 -6.88 1.35 3.69
N LYS A 89 -8.04 1.94 4.00
CA LYS A 89 -8.22 3.40 4.12
C LYS A 89 -7.22 4.00 5.10
N THR A 90 -7.12 3.41 6.30
CA THR A 90 -6.15 3.84 7.33
C THR A 90 -4.71 3.78 6.83
N THR A 91 -4.36 2.71 6.11
CA THR A 91 -3.02 2.55 5.51
C THR A 91 -2.74 3.62 4.45
N TYR A 92 -3.69 3.90 3.56
CA TYR A 92 -3.55 4.95 2.54
C TYR A 92 -3.42 6.33 3.19
N ASN A 93 -4.26 6.66 4.16
CA ASN A 93 -4.20 7.92 4.90
C ASN A 93 -2.87 8.10 5.62
N SER A 94 -2.39 7.07 6.31
CA SER A 94 -1.09 7.10 7.01
C SER A 94 0.07 7.31 6.04
N MET A 95 0.08 6.57 4.92
CA MET A 95 1.13 6.65 3.90
C MET A 95 1.13 8.03 3.22
N TYR A 96 -0.02 8.52 2.81
CA TYR A 96 -0.17 9.80 2.16
C TYR A 96 0.27 10.94 3.06
N ARG A 97 -0.31 11.04 4.27
CA ARG A 97 -0.04 12.14 5.22
C ARG A 97 1.38 12.16 5.75
N ARG A 98 2.03 11.00 5.89
CA ARG A 98 3.41 10.93 6.42
C ARG A 98 4.48 11.09 5.35
N LEU A 99 4.25 10.62 4.14
CA LEU A 99 5.31 10.46 3.13
C LEU A 99 5.11 11.36 1.91
N ILE A 100 3.86 11.66 1.51
CA ILE A 100 3.57 12.36 0.26
C ILE A 100 3.17 13.81 0.51
N SER A 101 2.15 14.06 1.33
CA SER A 101 1.61 15.39 1.61
C SER A 101 2.67 16.39 2.11
N PRO A 102 3.61 16.05 3.02
CA PRO A 102 4.63 17.00 3.47
C PRO A 102 5.59 17.46 2.37
N VAL A 103 5.72 16.69 1.28
CA VAL A 103 6.67 17.00 0.20
C VAL A 103 6.01 17.86 -0.87
N PHE A 104 4.83 17.48 -1.35
CA PHE A 104 4.16 18.21 -2.42
C PHE A 104 2.61 18.21 -2.33
N GLY A 105 2.05 18.00 -1.14
CA GLY A 105 0.60 18.04 -0.95
C GLY A 105 -0.04 19.35 -1.37
N LYS A 106 0.61 20.50 -1.10
CA LYS A 106 0.17 21.84 -1.49
C LYS A 106 0.51 22.21 -2.93
N THR A 107 1.21 21.35 -3.66
CA THR A 107 1.53 21.58 -5.07
C THR A 107 0.30 21.35 -5.92
N ARG A 108 0.04 22.25 -6.86
CA ARG A 108 -1.03 22.07 -7.84
C ARG A 108 -0.81 20.79 -8.63
N LEU A 109 -1.86 20.02 -8.83
CA LEU A 109 -1.82 18.71 -9.48
C LEU A 109 -1.13 18.75 -10.85
N VAL A 110 -1.41 19.78 -11.65
CA VAL A 110 -0.81 20.01 -12.97
C VAL A 110 0.70 20.28 -12.94
N ASN A 111 1.24 20.74 -11.80
CA ASN A 111 2.64 21.07 -11.64
C ASN A 111 3.48 19.88 -11.11
N ILE A 112 2.85 18.77 -10.75
CA ILE A 112 3.57 17.58 -10.29
C ILE A 112 4.28 16.93 -11.47
N THR A 113 5.59 16.80 -11.33
CA THR A 113 6.45 16.22 -12.37
C THR A 113 6.96 14.84 -12.00
N LYS A 114 7.36 14.08 -13.02
CA LYS A 114 8.03 12.79 -12.81
C LYS A 114 9.31 12.94 -11.98
N LEU A 115 10.04 14.06 -12.17
CA LEU A 115 11.26 14.36 -11.39
C LEU A 115 10.96 14.45 -9.90
N MET A 116 9.93 15.20 -9.51
CA MET A 116 9.53 15.35 -8.10
C MET A 116 9.20 13.99 -7.45
N ILE A 117 8.48 13.12 -8.18
CA ILE A 117 8.14 11.78 -7.67
C ILE A 117 9.40 10.90 -7.58
N THR A 118 10.31 11.02 -8.54
CA THR A 118 11.61 10.31 -8.50
C THR A 118 12.44 10.76 -7.30
N ASP A 119 12.49 12.06 -7.03
CA ASP A 119 13.21 12.60 -5.88
C ASP A 119 12.58 12.15 -4.55
N LEU A 120 11.25 12.09 -4.46
CA LEU A 120 10.57 11.55 -3.27
C LEU A 120 11.03 10.12 -2.98
N VAL A 121 10.96 9.21 -3.97
CA VAL A 121 11.32 7.79 -3.74
C VAL A 121 12.82 7.62 -3.48
N ASN A 122 13.68 8.43 -4.11
CA ASN A 122 15.12 8.43 -3.85
C ASN A 122 15.44 8.90 -2.42
N ASN A 123 14.76 9.96 -1.95
CA ASN A 123 14.94 10.47 -0.59
C ASN A 123 14.41 9.48 0.46
N MET A 124 13.30 8.79 0.17
CA MET A 124 12.83 7.71 1.03
C MET A 124 13.85 6.56 1.11
N SER A 125 14.44 6.17 -0.04
CA SER A 125 15.48 5.14 -0.07
C SER A 125 16.72 5.54 0.75
N LYS A 126 17.17 6.79 0.64
CA LYS A 126 18.29 7.33 1.45
C LYS A 126 17.97 7.33 2.95
N LYS A 127 16.70 7.49 3.34
CA LYS A 127 16.22 7.38 4.73
C LYS A 127 16.08 5.93 5.21
N GLY A 128 16.46 4.93 4.41
CA GLY A 128 16.42 3.51 4.79
C GLY A 128 15.08 2.81 4.59
N TYR A 129 14.11 3.43 3.91
CA TYR A 129 12.85 2.73 3.61
C TYR A 129 13.10 1.56 2.66
N GLN A 130 12.48 0.41 2.99
CA GLN A 130 12.59 -0.80 2.19
C GLN A 130 11.85 -0.66 0.84
N TYR A 131 12.27 -1.46 -0.14
CA TYR A 131 11.73 -1.45 -1.50
C TYR A 131 10.20 -1.56 -1.54
N GLU A 132 9.62 -2.42 -0.72
CA GLU A 132 8.16 -2.62 -0.63
C GLU A 132 7.44 -1.34 -0.20
N SER A 133 8.02 -0.56 0.70
CA SER A 133 7.45 0.73 1.13
C SER A 133 7.51 1.76 0.02
N LEU A 134 8.62 1.83 -0.72
CA LEU A 134 8.77 2.68 -1.90
C LEU A 134 7.74 2.30 -2.98
N ASN A 135 7.58 0.99 -3.21
CA ASN A 135 6.63 0.49 -4.19
C ASN A 135 5.18 0.79 -3.80
N LYS A 136 4.81 0.66 -2.54
CA LYS A 136 3.47 1.03 -2.05
C LYS A 136 3.16 2.51 -2.30
N VAL A 137 4.10 3.41 -2.02
CA VAL A 137 3.94 4.86 -2.30
C VAL A 137 3.79 5.11 -3.79
N LYS A 138 4.62 4.47 -4.62
CA LYS A 138 4.53 4.59 -6.08
C LYS A 138 3.17 4.08 -6.61
N VAL A 139 2.71 2.93 -6.14
CA VAL A 139 1.42 2.34 -6.55
C VAL A 139 0.25 3.25 -6.16
N LEU A 140 0.27 3.81 -4.94
CA LEU A 140 -0.73 4.78 -4.49
C LEU A 140 -0.78 6.01 -5.39
N LEU A 141 0.39 6.59 -5.71
CA LEU A 141 0.48 7.74 -6.62
C LEU A 141 0.01 7.40 -8.04
N ILE A 142 0.38 6.23 -8.56
CA ILE A 142 -0.06 5.80 -9.90
C ILE A 142 -1.60 5.69 -9.95
N ASP A 143 -2.21 5.05 -8.97
CA ASP A 143 -3.66 4.83 -8.92
C ASP A 143 -4.42 6.16 -8.81
N MET A 144 -4.03 7.01 -7.86
CA MET A 144 -4.64 8.31 -7.63
C MET A 144 -4.50 9.24 -8.85
N LEU A 145 -3.31 9.29 -9.47
CA LEU A 145 -3.06 10.15 -10.61
C LEU A 145 -3.59 9.59 -11.94
N ASN A 146 -3.80 8.27 -12.05
CA ASN A 146 -4.58 7.70 -13.17
C ASN A 146 -6.01 8.18 -13.13
N ARG A 147 -6.63 8.16 -11.94
CA ARG A 147 -8.00 8.66 -11.80
C ARG A 147 -8.08 10.16 -12.09
N ALA A 148 -7.09 10.95 -11.65
CA ALA A 148 -7.03 12.36 -12.00
C ALA A 148 -6.94 12.60 -13.51
N MET A 149 -6.30 11.71 -14.24
CA MET A 149 -6.23 11.75 -15.70
C MET A 149 -7.57 11.37 -16.34
N GLU A 150 -8.24 10.32 -15.83
CA GLU A 150 -9.57 9.90 -16.31
C GLU A 150 -10.63 10.98 -16.09
N ASP A 151 -10.57 11.67 -14.96
CA ASP A 151 -11.47 12.77 -14.60
C ASP A 151 -11.03 14.14 -15.16
N GLN A 152 -10.09 14.16 -16.09
CA GLN A 152 -9.62 15.37 -16.80
C GLN A 152 -8.95 16.43 -15.90
N PHE A 153 -8.43 16.08 -14.74
CA PHE A 153 -7.59 16.96 -13.92
C PHE A 153 -6.12 16.95 -14.35
N LEU A 154 -5.70 15.92 -15.11
CA LEU A 154 -4.36 15.77 -15.67
C LEU A 154 -4.41 15.26 -17.11
N ILE A 155 -3.46 15.69 -17.93
CA ILE A 155 -3.27 15.16 -19.28
C ILE A 155 -2.55 13.81 -19.28
N ARG A 156 -1.58 13.67 -18.37
CA ARG A 156 -0.73 12.47 -18.24
C ARG A 156 -0.42 12.21 -16.78
N ASN A 157 -0.22 10.94 -16.46
CA ASN A 157 0.17 10.54 -15.11
C ASN A 157 1.70 10.65 -14.95
N PRO A 158 2.22 11.58 -14.12
CA PRO A 158 3.66 11.76 -13.91
C PRO A 158 4.30 10.61 -13.11
N ALA A 159 3.52 9.78 -12.40
CA ALA A 159 4.04 8.64 -11.66
C ALA A 159 4.34 7.43 -12.56
N LYS A 160 3.77 7.38 -13.76
CA LYS A 160 4.06 6.30 -14.72
C LYS A 160 5.54 6.34 -15.15
N GLY A 161 6.17 5.16 -15.12
CA GLY A 161 7.56 5.00 -15.53
C GLY A 161 8.60 5.56 -14.56
N VAL A 162 8.22 5.92 -13.32
CA VAL A 162 9.16 6.17 -12.23
C VAL A 162 9.85 4.86 -11.87
N ARG A 163 11.17 4.85 -11.90
CA ARG A 163 11.99 3.70 -11.49
C ARG A 163 12.33 3.82 -10.01
N LEU A 164 12.14 2.73 -9.28
CA LEU A 164 12.56 2.66 -7.88
C LEU A 164 14.05 2.35 -7.79
N PRO A 165 14.76 2.90 -6.79
CA PRO A 165 16.11 2.48 -6.49
C PRO A 165 16.17 0.97 -6.25
N LYS A 166 17.19 0.30 -6.79
CA LYS A 166 17.47 -1.10 -6.47
C LYS A 166 18.06 -1.14 -5.07
N ASN A 167 17.24 -1.52 -4.10
CA ASN A 167 17.77 -1.88 -2.80
C ASN A 167 18.49 -3.24 -2.92
N LYS A 168 19.52 -3.46 -2.09
CA LYS A 168 20.13 -4.78 -1.99
C LYS A 168 19.02 -5.81 -1.72
N PRO A 169 19.10 -7.01 -2.30
CA PRO A 169 18.11 -8.04 -2.03
C PRO A 169 17.98 -8.20 -0.52
N GLN A 170 16.76 -8.21 -0.04
CA GLN A 170 16.46 -8.61 1.32
C GLN A 170 16.94 -10.04 1.50
N ASN A 171 17.28 -10.38 2.73
CA ASN A 171 17.55 -11.76 3.11
C ASN A 171 16.50 -12.68 2.47
N GLU A 172 16.96 -13.70 1.78
CA GLU A 172 16.06 -14.72 1.25
C GLU A 172 15.17 -15.23 2.39
N ILE A 173 13.88 -15.28 2.14
CA ILE A 173 12.95 -15.93 3.07
C ILE A 173 13.31 -17.41 3.03
N LYS A 174 14.04 -17.87 4.05
CA LYS A 174 14.38 -19.27 4.20
C LYS A 174 13.22 -19.97 4.89
N ALA A 175 12.74 -21.04 4.28
CA ALA A 175 11.89 -21.98 5.00
C ALA A 175 12.74 -22.65 6.10
N LEU A 176 12.17 -22.89 7.27
CA LEU A 176 12.81 -23.66 8.31
C LEU A 176 13.10 -25.08 7.79
N SER A 177 14.34 -25.53 7.93
CA SER A 177 14.69 -26.92 7.67
C SER A 177 13.94 -27.86 8.65
N LYS A 178 14.00 -29.16 8.41
CA LYS A 178 13.42 -30.12 9.38
C LYS A 178 14.20 -30.13 10.68
N GLU A 179 15.50 -29.96 10.60
CA GLU A 179 16.40 -29.86 11.73
C GLU A 179 16.06 -28.61 12.56
N ASP A 180 16.01 -27.42 11.93
CA ASP A 180 15.65 -26.17 12.61
C ASP A 180 14.25 -26.25 13.27
N GLN A 181 13.28 -26.98 12.63
CA GLN A 181 11.97 -27.19 13.23
C GLN A 181 12.04 -28.08 14.47
N THR A 182 12.85 -29.13 14.44
CA THR A 182 13.03 -30.02 15.60
C THR A 182 13.64 -29.26 16.77
N ASP A 183 14.74 -28.56 16.54
CA ASP A 183 15.42 -27.75 17.54
C ASP A 183 14.48 -26.67 18.14
N PHE A 184 13.73 -26.01 17.27
CA PHE A 184 12.74 -25.00 17.71
C PHE A 184 11.70 -25.61 18.65
N PHE A 185 11.13 -26.78 18.31
CA PHE A 185 10.11 -27.42 19.13
C PHE A 185 10.66 -28.05 20.40
N GLU A 186 11.91 -28.49 20.41
CA GLU A 186 12.61 -28.90 21.63
C GLU A 186 12.75 -27.73 22.59
N CYS A 187 13.22 -26.57 22.12
CA CYS A 187 13.32 -25.35 22.92
C CYS A 187 11.94 -24.79 23.31
N ALA A 188 10.93 -24.92 22.47
CA ALA A 188 9.58 -24.47 22.76
C ALA A 188 8.85 -25.35 23.77
N ALA A 189 9.31 -26.60 23.97
CA ALA A 189 8.67 -27.56 24.86
C ALA A 189 8.53 -27.00 26.29
N GLY A 190 7.31 -27.13 26.87
CA GLY A 190 7.00 -26.62 28.21
C GLY A 190 6.79 -25.10 28.28
N THR A 191 7.04 -24.34 27.22
CA THR A 191 6.71 -22.90 27.20
C THR A 191 5.22 -22.66 27.08
N PHE A 192 4.76 -21.49 27.54
CA PHE A 192 3.33 -21.14 27.53
C PHE A 192 2.71 -21.15 26.13
N TYR A 193 3.49 -20.79 25.10
CA TYR A 193 3.02 -20.67 23.70
C TYR A 193 3.31 -21.89 22.81
N ASN A 194 3.86 -22.98 23.38
CA ASN A 194 4.20 -24.18 22.61
C ASN A 194 3.03 -24.73 21.79
N ASN A 195 1.85 -24.88 22.41
CA ASN A 195 0.67 -25.40 21.73
C ASN A 195 0.28 -24.52 20.52
N MET A 196 0.40 -23.21 20.66
CA MET A 196 0.12 -22.24 19.59
C MET A 196 1.06 -22.43 18.38
N PHE A 197 2.35 -22.63 18.63
CA PHE A 197 3.33 -22.87 17.57
C PHE A 197 3.08 -24.21 16.86
N VAL A 198 2.75 -25.25 17.59
CA VAL A 198 2.39 -26.55 17.03
C VAL A 198 1.17 -26.42 16.12
N VAL A 199 0.11 -25.73 16.56
CA VAL A 199 -1.09 -25.50 15.75
C VAL A 199 -0.75 -24.65 14.52
N ALA A 200 0.03 -23.55 14.67
CA ALA A 200 0.40 -22.69 13.55
C ALA A 200 1.13 -23.45 12.43
N VAL A 201 2.13 -24.25 12.76
CA VAL A 201 2.94 -25.00 11.78
C VAL A 201 2.12 -26.09 11.10
N ASN A 202 1.24 -26.81 11.84
CA ASN A 202 0.45 -27.91 11.29
C ASN A 202 -0.76 -27.45 10.47
N THR A 203 -1.24 -26.22 10.64
CA THR A 203 -2.45 -25.72 9.99
C THR A 203 -2.20 -24.64 8.94
N GLY A 204 -1.07 -23.95 9.00
CA GLY A 204 -0.80 -22.79 8.16
C GLY A 204 -1.79 -21.63 8.33
N LEU A 205 -2.43 -21.52 9.49
CA LEU A 205 -3.31 -20.40 9.83
C LEU A 205 -2.52 -19.10 9.81
N ARG A 206 -3.12 -18.05 9.23
CA ARG A 206 -2.52 -16.71 9.35
C ARG A 206 -2.54 -16.25 10.81
N PRO A 207 -1.57 -15.43 11.26
CA PRO A 207 -1.53 -15.00 12.66
C PRO A 207 -2.87 -14.46 13.18
N GLY A 208 -3.56 -13.59 12.44
CA GLY A 208 -4.85 -13.06 12.86
C GLY A 208 -5.98 -14.09 12.91
N GLU A 209 -5.94 -15.14 12.09
CA GLU A 209 -6.87 -16.26 12.13
C GLU A 209 -6.61 -17.12 13.37
N LEU A 210 -5.33 -17.38 13.66
CA LEU A 210 -4.90 -18.13 14.84
C LEU A 210 -5.29 -17.43 16.15
N TYR A 211 -5.10 -16.10 16.24
CA TYR A 211 -5.46 -15.34 17.45
C TYR A 211 -6.97 -15.27 17.69
N ALA A 212 -7.77 -15.34 16.61
CA ALA A 212 -9.23 -15.32 16.69
C ALA A 212 -9.88 -16.69 16.87
N LEU A 213 -9.08 -17.77 17.01
CA LEU A 213 -9.59 -19.13 17.11
C LEU A 213 -10.27 -19.36 18.45
N THR A 214 -11.46 -19.95 18.42
CA THR A 214 -12.24 -20.37 19.59
C THR A 214 -12.44 -21.89 19.59
N GLU A 215 -12.93 -22.44 20.70
CA GLU A 215 -13.26 -23.89 20.81
C GLU A 215 -14.36 -24.29 19.84
N GLU A 216 -15.32 -23.39 19.54
CA GLU A 216 -16.44 -23.62 18.61
C GLU A 216 -16.03 -23.76 17.15
N ASP A 217 -14.85 -23.23 16.77
CA ASP A 217 -14.32 -23.35 15.42
C ASP A 217 -13.76 -24.75 15.12
N ILE A 218 -13.65 -25.64 16.11
CA ILE A 218 -13.03 -26.95 15.99
C ILE A 218 -14.09 -28.02 15.88
N ASP A 219 -14.19 -28.64 14.72
CA ASP A 219 -15.00 -29.84 14.51
C ASP A 219 -14.17 -31.10 14.84
N TRP A 220 -14.34 -31.58 16.04
CA TRP A 220 -13.64 -32.76 16.57
C TRP A 220 -14.04 -34.06 15.86
N LYS A 221 -15.24 -34.13 15.31
CA LYS A 221 -15.76 -35.31 14.63
C LYS A 221 -15.10 -35.49 13.27
N ASN A 222 -14.95 -34.39 12.53
CA ASN A 222 -14.35 -34.38 11.20
C ASN A 222 -12.86 -34.06 11.21
N ASN A 223 -12.28 -33.74 12.37
CA ASN A 223 -10.89 -33.30 12.55
C ASN A 223 -10.54 -32.10 11.67
N VAL A 224 -11.31 -31.03 11.77
CA VAL A 224 -11.10 -29.82 11.00
C VAL A 224 -11.29 -28.55 11.85
N ILE A 225 -10.68 -27.45 11.40
CA ILE A 225 -10.89 -26.09 11.91
C ILE A 225 -11.63 -25.29 10.86
N HIS A 226 -12.69 -24.60 11.24
CA HIS A 226 -13.42 -23.66 10.41
C HIS A 226 -12.83 -22.26 10.56
N VAL A 227 -12.20 -21.73 9.51
CA VAL A 227 -11.60 -20.39 9.50
C VAL A 227 -12.62 -19.40 8.92
N ASN A 228 -13.23 -18.61 9.78
CA ASN A 228 -14.33 -17.69 9.41
C ASN A 228 -14.09 -16.24 9.89
N ARG A 229 -13.03 -15.97 10.68
CA ARG A 229 -12.73 -14.66 11.25
C ARG A 229 -11.23 -14.42 11.38
N THR A 230 -10.86 -13.16 11.55
CA THR A 230 -9.48 -12.73 11.79
C THR A 230 -9.46 -11.58 12.79
N LEU A 231 -8.45 -11.57 13.65
CA LEU A 231 -8.20 -10.52 14.62
C LEU A 231 -7.10 -9.60 14.13
N LEU A 232 -7.34 -8.30 14.17
CA LEU A 232 -6.37 -7.26 13.85
C LEU A 232 -6.11 -6.40 15.09
N TYR A 233 -4.86 -6.02 15.32
CA TYR A 233 -4.49 -5.06 16.36
C TYR A 233 -3.89 -3.82 15.70
N GLN A 234 -4.70 -2.80 15.52
CA GLN A 234 -4.28 -1.53 14.90
C GLN A 234 -5.21 -0.39 15.29
N LYS A 235 -4.75 0.85 15.11
CA LYS A 235 -5.60 2.03 15.22
C LYS A 235 -6.32 2.22 13.89
N LEU A 236 -7.65 2.12 13.88
CA LEU A 236 -8.50 2.48 12.75
C LEU A 236 -9.02 3.91 12.91
N GLU A 237 -9.71 4.40 11.87
CA GLU A 237 -10.37 5.71 11.93
C GLU A 237 -11.51 5.65 12.97
N GLY A 238 -11.52 6.61 13.88
CA GLY A 238 -12.44 6.65 15.01
C GLY A 238 -11.86 6.11 16.33
N ASP A 239 -10.76 5.37 16.29
CA ASP A 239 -10.13 4.88 17.51
C ASP A 239 -9.24 5.95 18.16
N GLU A 240 -9.24 6.02 19.49
CA GLU A 240 -8.31 6.87 20.24
C GLU A 240 -6.88 6.29 20.20
N CYS A 241 -6.75 4.97 20.30
CA CYS A 241 -5.47 4.25 20.32
C CYS A 241 -5.55 2.97 19.48
N LYS A 242 -4.47 2.17 19.48
CA LYS A 242 -4.51 0.83 18.88
C LYS A 242 -5.41 -0.06 19.71
N THR A 243 -6.34 -0.73 19.05
CA THR A 243 -7.27 -1.68 19.68
C THR A 243 -7.45 -2.92 18.81
N PHE A 244 -8.14 -3.93 19.35
CA PHE A 244 -8.44 -5.16 18.64
C PHE A 244 -9.72 -5.00 17.80
N HIS A 245 -9.67 -5.49 16.57
CA HIS A 245 -10.80 -5.51 15.65
C HIS A 245 -11.02 -6.92 15.15
N LEU A 246 -12.14 -7.51 15.47
CA LEU A 246 -12.56 -8.80 14.95
C LEU A 246 -13.36 -8.57 13.65
N GLY A 247 -13.05 -9.31 12.61
CA GLY A 247 -13.74 -9.20 11.35
C GLY A 247 -13.63 -10.45 10.47
N PRO A 248 -14.33 -10.47 9.34
CA PRO A 248 -14.22 -11.56 8.39
C PRO A 248 -12.82 -11.61 7.78
N PRO A 249 -12.38 -12.78 7.29
CA PRO A 249 -11.11 -12.93 6.58
C PRO A 249 -11.02 -11.97 5.39
N LYS A 250 -9.79 -11.73 4.90
CA LYS A 250 -9.51 -10.70 3.88
C LYS A 250 -10.27 -10.92 2.57
N THR A 251 -10.49 -12.16 2.17
CA THR A 251 -11.21 -12.56 0.94
C THR A 251 -12.20 -13.66 1.27
N GLU A 252 -13.24 -13.83 0.45
CA GLU A 252 -14.19 -14.95 0.58
C GLU A 252 -13.49 -16.31 0.53
N THR A 253 -12.48 -16.46 -0.32
CA THR A 253 -11.66 -17.67 -0.42
C THR A 253 -10.81 -17.94 0.83
N SER A 254 -10.71 -17.00 1.76
CA SER A 254 -10.04 -17.19 3.05
C SER A 254 -10.97 -17.84 4.10
N ILE A 255 -12.28 -17.86 3.86
CA ILE A 255 -13.21 -18.70 4.61
C ILE A 255 -12.99 -20.12 4.10
N ARG A 256 -12.47 -20.97 4.98
CA ARG A 256 -12.04 -22.31 4.61
C ARG A 256 -12.06 -23.26 5.79
N THR A 257 -12.03 -24.51 5.48
CA THR A 257 -11.85 -25.59 6.46
C THR A 257 -10.41 -26.11 6.35
N VAL A 258 -9.74 -26.25 7.48
CA VAL A 258 -8.35 -26.74 7.55
C VAL A 258 -8.34 -28.07 8.30
N PRO A 259 -7.85 -29.15 7.70
CA PRO A 259 -7.73 -30.43 8.40
C PRO A 259 -6.67 -30.37 9.49
N ILE A 260 -6.90 -31.08 10.59
CA ILE A 260 -5.96 -31.22 11.69
C ILE A 260 -5.46 -32.65 11.81
N ASN A 261 -4.16 -32.80 11.96
CA ASN A 261 -3.52 -34.09 12.22
C ASN A 261 -3.53 -34.41 13.73
N SER A 262 -3.06 -35.60 14.09
CA SER A 262 -3.03 -36.06 15.48
C SER A 262 -2.16 -35.17 16.40
N TYR A 263 -1.10 -34.57 15.90
CA TYR A 263 -0.23 -33.65 16.67
C TYR A 263 -0.97 -32.35 16.98
N CYS A 264 -1.60 -31.76 15.94
CA CYS A 264 -2.39 -30.54 16.06
C CYS A 264 -3.57 -30.78 17.02
N ARG A 265 -4.27 -31.90 16.91
CA ARG A 265 -5.37 -32.29 17.79
C ARG A 265 -4.94 -32.31 19.26
N LYS A 266 -3.84 -33.02 19.59
CA LYS A 266 -3.29 -33.07 20.94
C LYS A 266 -2.89 -31.68 21.46
N ALA A 267 -2.34 -30.82 20.60
CA ALA A 267 -1.98 -29.46 20.99
C ALA A 267 -3.23 -28.61 21.30
N LEU A 268 -4.29 -28.75 20.51
CA LEU A 268 -5.56 -28.03 20.74
C LEU A 268 -6.25 -28.52 22.03
N GLU A 269 -6.29 -29.83 22.29
CA GLU A 269 -6.83 -30.40 23.54
C GLU A 269 -6.09 -29.84 24.77
N LYS A 270 -4.75 -29.80 24.75
CA LYS A 270 -3.93 -29.17 25.79
C LYS A 270 -4.18 -27.67 25.91
N GLN A 271 -4.35 -26.99 24.77
CA GLN A 271 -4.60 -25.55 24.75
C GLN A 271 -5.95 -25.19 25.37
N ILE A 272 -6.99 -25.97 25.15
CA ILE A 272 -8.31 -25.78 25.77
C ILE A 272 -8.20 -25.87 27.29
N ILE A 273 -7.46 -26.88 27.80
CA ILE A 273 -7.21 -27.00 29.25
C ILE A 273 -6.45 -25.79 29.77
N GLN A 274 -5.38 -25.38 29.06
CA GLN A 274 -4.60 -24.20 29.44
C GLN A 274 -5.45 -22.93 29.45
N HIS A 275 -6.28 -22.73 28.42
CA HIS A 275 -7.20 -21.61 28.34
C HIS A 275 -8.17 -21.58 29.54
N LYS A 276 -8.79 -22.70 29.89
CA LYS A 276 -9.67 -22.82 31.04
C LYS A 276 -8.97 -22.44 32.34
N ILE A 277 -7.69 -22.86 32.52
CA ILE A 277 -6.87 -22.46 33.68
C ILE A 277 -6.60 -20.94 33.71
N VAL A 278 -6.26 -20.35 32.56
CA VAL A 278 -6.04 -18.90 32.47
C VAL A 278 -7.31 -18.15 32.79
N MET A 279 -8.44 -18.55 32.21
CA MET A 279 -9.75 -17.90 32.43
C MET A 279 -10.26 -18.05 33.88
N ALA A 280 -9.94 -19.13 34.55
CA ALA A 280 -10.29 -19.31 35.97
C ALA A 280 -9.51 -18.35 36.88
N LYS A 281 -8.31 -17.93 36.49
CA LYS A 281 -7.47 -17.00 37.22
C LYS A 281 -7.71 -15.53 36.88
N THR A 282 -8.46 -15.25 35.80
CA THR A 282 -8.67 -13.92 35.27
C THR A 282 -10.12 -13.46 35.47
N CYS A 283 -10.32 -12.17 35.76
CA CYS A 283 -11.67 -11.61 35.83
C CYS A 283 -12.27 -11.49 34.40
N ARG A 284 -13.11 -12.43 34.03
CA ARG A 284 -13.73 -12.51 32.68
C ARG A 284 -14.54 -11.26 32.31
N LYS A 285 -15.10 -10.55 33.28
CA LYS A 285 -15.90 -9.33 33.04
C LYS A 285 -15.10 -8.20 32.38
N ASN A 286 -13.78 -8.23 32.51
CA ASN A 286 -12.88 -7.19 31.98
C ASN A 286 -12.21 -7.61 30.66
N LEU A 287 -12.59 -8.77 30.11
CA LEU A 287 -12.00 -9.26 28.84
C LEU A 287 -12.95 -9.00 27.68
N GLU A 288 -12.41 -8.41 26.62
CA GLU A 288 -13.15 -8.15 25.38
C GLU A 288 -13.44 -9.43 24.59
N PHE A 289 -12.49 -10.39 24.59
CA PHE A 289 -12.58 -11.64 23.83
C PHE A 289 -12.23 -12.85 24.73
N PRO A 290 -13.09 -13.24 25.69
CA PRO A 290 -12.78 -14.28 26.65
C PRO A 290 -12.73 -15.71 26.07
N ASP A 291 -13.27 -15.92 24.87
CA ASP A 291 -13.40 -17.24 24.25
C ASP A 291 -12.26 -17.58 23.28
N PHE A 292 -11.31 -16.66 23.04
CA PHE A 292 -10.15 -16.94 22.20
C PHE A 292 -9.20 -17.92 22.89
N LEU A 293 -8.90 -19.03 22.20
CA LEU A 293 -8.04 -20.10 22.74
C LEU A 293 -6.60 -19.63 23.01
N PHE A 294 -6.05 -18.79 22.14
CA PHE A 294 -4.69 -18.30 22.27
C PHE A 294 -4.67 -16.89 22.84
N THR A 295 -4.30 -16.78 24.09
CA THR A 295 -4.26 -15.53 24.84
C THR A 295 -2.90 -15.34 25.52
N THR A 296 -2.67 -14.17 26.08
CA THR A 296 -1.58 -13.96 27.04
C THR A 296 -1.83 -14.71 28.35
N LYS A 297 -0.84 -14.77 29.23
CA LYS A 297 -1.01 -15.32 30.58
C LYS A 297 -2.06 -14.57 31.42
N LEU A 298 -2.42 -13.35 31.00
CA LEU A 298 -3.45 -12.51 31.64
C LEU A 298 -4.83 -12.66 30.97
N GLY A 299 -4.97 -13.54 29.98
CA GLY A 299 -6.23 -13.76 29.26
C GLY A 299 -6.54 -12.72 28.18
N THR A 300 -5.66 -11.75 27.90
CA THR A 300 -5.86 -10.77 26.83
C THR A 300 -5.50 -11.36 25.46
N PRO A 301 -6.12 -10.87 24.36
CA PRO A 301 -5.81 -11.34 23.03
C PRO A 301 -4.35 -11.14 22.64
N LEU A 302 -3.88 -11.97 21.70
CA LEU A 302 -2.54 -11.85 21.11
C LEU A 302 -2.52 -10.86 19.96
N ASN A 303 -1.34 -10.29 19.72
CA ASN A 303 -1.04 -9.49 18.54
C ASN A 303 0.28 -9.97 17.90
N ALA A 304 0.57 -9.46 16.70
CA ALA A 304 1.76 -9.88 15.94
C ALA A 304 3.08 -9.64 16.69
N GLN A 305 3.17 -8.55 17.48
CA GLN A 305 4.39 -8.25 18.25
C GLN A 305 4.62 -9.30 19.34
N LEU A 306 3.60 -9.62 20.13
CA LEU A 306 3.70 -10.65 21.18
C LEU A 306 4.05 -12.02 20.61
N TYR A 307 3.54 -12.33 19.41
CA TYR A 307 3.88 -13.58 18.71
C TYR A 307 5.35 -13.63 18.29
N CYS A 308 5.87 -12.54 17.70
CA CYS A 308 7.28 -12.43 17.33
C CYS A 308 8.19 -12.48 18.57
N ASP A 309 7.86 -11.73 19.62
CA ASP A 309 8.62 -11.72 20.88
C ASP A 309 8.68 -13.11 21.53
N ALA A 310 7.60 -13.90 21.38
CA ALA A 310 7.56 -15.27 21.89
C ALA A 310 8.49 -16.21 21.08
N ILE A 311 8.57 -16.03 19.75
CA ILE A 311 9.50 -16.77 18.92
C ILE A 311 10.94 -16.37 19.24
N GLU A 312 11.25 -15.08 19.31
CA GLU A 312 12.58 -14.57 19.57
C GLU A 312 13.17 -15.12 20.89
N ARG A 313 12.32 -15.26 21.93
CA ARG A 313 12.76 -15.84 23.22
C ARG A 313 13.09 -17.33 23.17
N ILE A 314 12.62 -18.04 22.15
CA ILE A 314 12.89 -19.46 21.96
C ILE A 314 14.17 -19.65 21.15
N VAL A 315 14.43 -18.74 20.20
CA VAL A 315 15.56 -18.83 19.28
C VAL A 315 16.85 -18.25 19.87
N GLN A 316 16.75 -17.42 20.94
CA GLN A 316 17.89 -16.93 21.72
C GLN A 316 18.41 -17.98 22.68
#